data_5159b1d1d5348a72720e832283c78b9d
#
_entry.id   5159b1d1d5348a72720e832283c78b9d
#
_cell.length_a   1.000
_cell.length_b   1.000
_cell.length_c   1.000
_cell.angle_alpha   90.00
_cell.angle_beta   90.00
_cell.angle_gamma   90.00
#
_symmetry.space_group_name_H-M   'P 1'
#
loop_
_entity.id
_entity.type
_entity.pdbx_description
1 polymer ?
#
loop_
_entity_poly.entity_id
_entity_poly.type
_entity_poly.pdbx_seq_one_letter_code
_entity_poly.pdbx_strand_id
1 'polypeptide(L)'
;MIQMSTMTATSARSAGMTKDERFVILASSLGTVFEWYDFYLYGSLASIIGAQFFSAYPPATRDIFALLAFAAGFLVRPFGAIVFGRVGDIVGRKYTFLVTILIMGLSTFIVGLLPNAATIGIAAPSILIALRLLQGLALGGEYGGAATYVAEHSPQGKRGYYTSFIQTTATLGLFLSLIVILFTRTATGEQAFAEWGWRIPFLVSVLLLGISVWIRLRLNESPVFQRMKDEGKSSKAPLTEAFANWANAKIVLLALIGGTMGQGVVWYTGQFYALFFLQSILKVDGYTANLLIAWSL
;
A
#
# COMPACT_ATOMS: atom_id res chain seq x y z
N MET A 1 53.15 36.14 4.02
CA MET A 1 53.27 34.91 3.22
C MET A 1 52.24 33.95 3.77
N ILE A 2 51.04 33.97 3.23
CA ILE A 2 49.92 33.16 3.68
C ILE A 2 49.91 31.91 2.79
N GLN A 3 50.22 30.72 3.35
CA GLN A 3 50.08 29.46 2.67
C GLN A 3 48.57 29.13 2.48
N MET A 4 48.10 29.24 1.27
CA MET A 4 46.82 28.65 0.84
C MET A 4 47.00 27.12 0.78
N SER A 5 46.49 26.43 1.78
CA SER A 5 46.30 24.99 1.75
C SER A 5 45.22 24.66 0.70
N THR A 6 45.63 24.13 -0.45
CA THR A 6 44.72 23.55 -1.46
C THR A 6 44.12 22.27 -0.86
N MET A 7 42.90 22.39 -0.35
CA MET A 7 42.08 21.24 -0.11
C MET A 7 41.76 20.55 -1.47
N THR A 8 42.49 19.50 -1.78
CA THR A 8 42.16 18.56 -2.83
C THR A 8 40.80 17.96 -2.53
N ALA A 9 39.78 18.42 -3.25
CA ALA A 9 38.49 17.79 -3.30
C ALA A 9 38.70 16.36 -3.85
N THR A 10 38.78 15.41 -2.95
CA THR A 10 38.77 13.99 -3.30
C THR A 10 37.43 13.75 -4.01
N SER A 11 37.46 13.60 -5.32
CA SER A 11 36.31 13.18 -6.11
C SER A 11 35.82 11.87 -5.50
N ALA A 12 34.67 11.93 -4.80
CA ALA A 12 33.98 10.73 -4.38
C ALA A 12 33.64 9.94 -5.66
N ARG A 13 34.48 8.97 -5.99
CA ARG A 13 34.17 7.97 -7.01
C ARG A 13 32.75 7.50 -6.71
N SER A 14 31.87 7.53 -7.71
CA SER A 14 30.58 6.90 -7.66
C SER A 14 30.82 5.39 -7.52
N ALA A 15 31.04 4.95 -6.30
CA ALA A 15 31.06 3.53 -5.99
C ALA A 15 29.73 2.97 -6.42
N GLY A 16 29.74 2.02 -7.34
CA GLY A 16 28.53 1.34 -7.78
C GLY A 16 27.84 0.72 -6.56
N MET A 17 26.51 0.66 -6.61
CA MET A 17 25.68 0.14 -5.53
C MET A 17 26.14 -1.26 -5.10
N THR A 18 26.26 -1.49 -3.83
CA THR A 18 26.62 -2.79 -3.25
C THR A 18 25.51 -3.83 -3.50
N LYS A 19 25.84 -5.11 -3.40
CA LYS A 19 24.82 -6.18 -3.51
C LYS A 19 23.73 -6.04 -2.46
N ASP A 20 24.08 -5.62 -1.25
CA ASP A 20 23.15 -5.43 -0.14
C ASP A 20 22.21 -4.27 -0.39
N GLU A 21 22.68 -3.12 -0.89
CA GLU A 21 21.84 -1.99 -1.25
C GLU A 21 20.85 -2.36 -2.37
N ARG A 22 21.27 -3.12 -3.38
CA ARG A 22 20.37 -3.65 -4.43
C ARG A 22 19.32 -4.58 -3.87
N PHE A 23 19.72 -5.48 -2.98
CA PHE A 23 18.79 -6.39 -2.32
C PHE A 23 17.76 -5.61 -1.50
N VAL A 24 18.18 -4.61 -0.74
CA VAL A 24 17.28 -3.76 0.06
C VAL A 24 16.22 -3.08 -0.82
N ILE A 25 16.63 -2.49 -1.94
CA ILE A 25 15.68 -1.78 -2.84
C ILE A 25 14.70 -2.76 -3.48
N LEU A 26 15.18 -3.88 -4.03
CA LEU A 26 14.33 -4.89 -4.64
C LEU A 26 13.37 -5.53 -3.61
N ALA A 27 13.89 -5.89 -2.46
CA ALA A 27 13.13 -6.52 -1.40
C ALA A 27 12.06 -5.57 -0.82
N SER A 28 12.41 -4.29 -0.63
CA SER A 28 11.47 -3.26 -0.19
C SER A 28 10.37 -3.03 -1.22
N SER A 29 10.72 -2.93 -2.50
CA SER A 29 9.77 -2.76 -3.58
C SER A 29 8.85 -3.97 -3.73
N LEU A 30 9.38 -5.19 -3.68
CA LEU A 30 8.56 -6.40 -3.80
C LEU A 30 7.57 -6.55 -2.63
N GLY A 31 7.99 -6.22 -1.41
CA GLY A 31 7.08 -6.17 -0.25
C GLY A 31 5.89 -5.23 -0.50
N THR A 32 6.17 -4.04 -1.02
CA THR A 32 5.13 -3.04 -1.31
C THR A 32 4.18 -3.50 -2.44
N VAL A 33 4.64 -4.31 -3.42
CA VAL A 33 3.74 -4.92 -4.42
C VAL A 33 2.67 -5.79 -3.74
N PHE A 34 3.05 -6.60 -2.76
CA PHE A 34 2.10 -7.47 -2.06
C PHE A 34 1.11 -6.70 -1.21
N GLU A 35 1.53 -5.58 -0.61
CA GLU A 35 0.64 -4.67 0.13
C GLU A 35 -0.40 -4.03 -0.80
N TRP A 36 0.01 -3.59 -1.98
CA TRP A 36 -0.91 -3.06 -2.98
C TRP A 36 -1.84 -4.13 -3.54
N TYR A 37 -1.36 -5.36 -3.73
CA TYR A 37 -2.20 -6.50 -4.07
C TYR A 37 -3.34 -6.67 -3.07
N ASP A 38 -3.02 -6.76 -1.78
CA ASP A 38 -3.98 -6.94 -0.70
C ASP A 38 -5.03 -5.82 -0.67
N PHE A 39 -4.59 -4.59 -0.89
CA PHE A 39 -5.49 -3.45 -0.88
C PHE A 39 -6.42 -3.43 -2.10
N TYR A 40 -5.89 -3.72 -3.29
CA TYR A 40 -6.65 -3.64 -4.53
C TYR A 40 -7.61 -4.79 -4.76
N LEU A 41 -7.42 -5.94 -4.14
CA LEU A 41 -8.37 -7.06 -4.20
C LEU A 41 -9.79 -6.61 -3.89
N TYR A 42 -9.97 -5.81 -2.84
CA TYR A 42 -11.28 -5.33 -2.45
C TYR A 42 -11.91 -4.45 -3.54
N GLY A 43 -11.17 -3.47 -4.04
CA GLY A 43 -11.66 -2.58 -5.10
C GLY A 43 -12.06 -3.35 -6.37
N SER A 44 -11.22 -4.32 -6.78
CA SER A 44 -11.45 -5.16 -7.96
C SER A 44 -12.65 -6.11 -7.81
N LEU A 45 -13.02 -6.46 -6.58
CA LEU A 45 -14.15 -7.35 -6.27
C LEU A 45 -15.33 -6.63 -5.61
N ALA A 46 -15.39 -5.29 -5.69
CA ALA A 46 -16.36 -4.47 -4.97
C ALA A 46 -17.83 -4.89 -5.23
N SER A 47 -18.19 -5.21 -6.45
CA SER A 47 -19.56 -5.67 -6.80
C SER A 47 -19.92 -7.00 -6.14
N ILE A 48 -18.97 -7.96 -6.10
CA ILE A 48 -19.17 -9.26 -5.43
C ILE A 48 -19.26 -9.05 -3.91
N ILE A 49 -18.38 -8.23 -3.35
CA ILE A 49 -18.39 -7.88 -1.93
C ILE A 49 -19.72 -7.20 -1.56
N GLY A 50 -20.21 -6.30 -2.41
CA GLY A 50 -21.54 -5.70 -2.26
C GLY A 50 -22.65 -6.74 -2.15
N ALA A 51 -22.66 -7.71 -3.05
CA ALA A 51 -23.64 -8.80 -3.04
C ALA A 51 -23.53 -9.72 -1.81
N GLN A 52 -22.33 -10.00 -1.33
CA GLN A 52 -22.09 -10.92 -0.22
C GLN A 52 -22.34 -10.29 1.16
N PHE A 53 -21.95 -9.02 1.35
CA PHE A 53 -21.94 -8.38 2.66
C PHE A 53 -23.07 -7.36 2.86
N PHE A 54 -23.66 -6.84 1.78
CA PHE A 54 -24.74 -5.87 1.82
C PHE A 54 -26.03 -6.39 1.16
N SER A 55 -26.25 -7.71 1.22
CA SER A 55 -27.31 -8.42 0.50
C SER A 55 -28.74 -7.97 0.86
N ALA A 56 -28.94 -7.36 2.04
CA ALA A 56 -30.24 -6.83 2.49
C ALA A 56 -30.70 -5.58 1.70
N TYR A 57 -29.82 -4.96 0.90
CA TYR A 57 -30.12 -3.72 0.19
C TYR A 57 -30.32 -3.94 -1.32
N PRO A 58 -30.98 -3.01 -2.03
CA PRO A 58 -31.08 -3.05 -3.50
C PRO A 58 -29.69 -3.03 -4.18
N PRO A 59 -29.53 -3.57 -5.39
CA PRO A 59 -28.24 -3.71 -6.06
C PRO A 59 -27.40 -2.42 -6.12
N ALA A 60 -28.00 -1.29 -6.53
CA ALA A 60 -27.29 -0.02 -6.59
C ALA A 60 -26.77 0.45 -5.21
N THR A 61 -27.55 0.20 -4.15
CA THR A 61 -27.16 0.54 -2.77
C THR A 61 -26.05 -0.37 -2.26
N ARG A 62 -26.06 -1.66 -2.63
CA ARG A 62 -24.95 -2.60 -2.30
C ARG A 62 -23.62 -2.11 -2.84
N ASP A 63 -23.62 -1.71 -4.13
CA ASP A 63 -22.41 -1.22 -4.79
C ASP A 63 -21.90 0.06 -4.16
N ILE A 64 -22.82 0.99 -3.81
CA ILE A 64 -22.44 2.22 -3.08
C ILE A 64 -21.82 1.87 -1.72
N PHE A 65 -22.42 0.97 -0.94
CA PHE A 65 -21.88 0.58 0.37
C PHE A 65 -20.54 -0.14 0.27
N ALA A 66 -20.35 -0.97 -0.74
CA ALA A 66 -19.05 -1.60 -1.00
C ALA A 66 -17.98 -0.56 -1.34
N LEU A 67 -18.30 0.43 -2.18
CA LEU A 67 -17.38 1.53 -2.50
C LEU A 67 -17.13 2.46 -1.30
N LEU A 68 -18.14 2.72 -0.46
CA LEU A 68 -17.95 3.47 0.79
C LEU A 68 -17.05 2.71 1.78
N ALA A 69 -17.21 1.40 1.91
CA ALA A 69 -16.31 0.58 2.72
C ALA A 69 -14.87 0.58 2.18
N PHE A 70 -14.70 0.61 0.84
CA PHE A 70 -13.40 0.82 0.22
C PHE A 70 -12.84 2.21 0.57
N ALA A 71 -13.65 3.25 0.44
CA ALA A 71 -13.27 4.63 0.77
C ALA A 71 -12.93 4.81 2.25
N ALA A 72 -13.58 4.08 3.17
CA ALA A 72 -13.27 4.13 4.60
C ALA A 72 -11.80 3.78 4.89
N GLY A 73 -11.21 2.84 4.13
CA GLY A 73 -9.79 2.52 4.21
C GLY A 73 -8.89 3.73 3.87
N PHE A 74 -9.29 4.60 2.96
CA PHE A 74 -8.52 5.81 2.64
C PHE A 74 -8.67 6.89 3.73
N LEU A 75 -9.85 7.01 4.31
CA LEU A 75 -10.13 8.03 5.33
C LEU A 75 -9.21 7.91 6.55
N VAL A 76 -8.82 6.69 6.91
CA VAL A 76 -7.95 6.45 8.08
C VAL A 76 -6.45 6.48 7.76
N ARG A 77 -6.03 6.55 6.50
CA ARG A 77 -4.61 6.59 6.11
C ARG A 77 -3.82 7.76 6.72
N PRO A 78 -4.34 9.00 6.76
CA PRO A 78 -3.62 10.10 7.41
C PRO A 78 -3.32 9.80 8.88
N PHE A 79 -4.26 9.16 9.59
CA PHE A 79 -4.05 8.76 10.98
C PHE A 79 -3.00 7.65 11.09
N GLY A 80 -3.01 6.69 10.16
CA GLY A 80 -1.98 5.67 10.04
C GLY A 80 -0.60 6.25 9.80
N ALA A 81 -0.48 7.24 8.91
CA ALA A 81 0.77 7.94 8.65
C ALA A 81 1.29 8.65 9.91
N ILE A 82 0.42 9.27 10.69
CA ILE A 82 0.77 9.93 11.95
C ILE A 82 1.24 8.91 12.99
N VAL A 83 0.47 7.84 13.21
CA VAL A 83 0.75 6.84 14.24
C VAL A 83 2.02 6.06 13.90
N PHE A 84 2.04 5.42 12.74
CA PHE A 84 3.16 4.56 12.34
C PHE A 84 4.40 5.36 11.90
N GLY A 85 4.24 6.57 11.38
CA GLY A 85 5.35 7.48 11.13
C GLY A 85 6.09 7.80 12.43
N ARG A 86 5.35 8.19 13.49
CA ARG A 86 5.93 8.44 14.81
C ARG A 86 6.59 7.18 15.40
N VAL A 87 5.95 6.02 15.30
CA VAL A 87 6.54 4.77 15.79
C VAL A 87 7.83 4.46 15.04
N GLY A 88 7.85 4.64 13.71
CA GLY A 88 9.03 4.42 12.86
C GLY A 88 10.20 5.34 13.22
N ASP A 89 9.93 6.58 13.58
CA ASP A 89 10.96 7.55 13.97
C ASP A 89 11.52 7.29 15.40
N ILE A 90 10.74 6.65 16.28
CA ILE A 90 11.13 6.36 17.66
C ILE A 90 11.75 4.95 17.80
N VAL A 91 11.09 3.95 17.26
CA VAL A 91 11.45 2.52 17.46
C VAL A 91 12.35 2.00 16.35
N GLY A 92 12.19 2.52 15.14
CA GLY A 92 12.87 2.10 13.92
C GLY A 92 11.88 1.67 12.83
N ARG A 93 12.29 1.84 11.59
CA ARG A 93 11.43 1.60 10.42
C ARG A 93 11.19 0.13 10.18
N LYS A 94 12.19 -0.71 10.40
CA LYS A 94 12.09 -2.16 10.22
C LYS A 94 10.95 -2.78 11.05
N TYR A 95 10.87 -2.45 12.33
CA TYR A 95 9.83 -2.99 13.22
C TYR A 95 8.46 -2.44 12.88
N THR A 96 8.36 -1.17 12.54
CA THR A 96 7.11 -0.55 12.12
C THR A 96 6.55 -1.25 10.87
N PHE A 97 7.40 -1.51 9.87
CA PHE A 97 7.00 -2.26 8.68
C PHE A 97 6.53 -3.68 8.98
N LEU A 98 7.16 -4.38 9.92
CA LEU A 98 6.70 -5.71 10.32
C LEU A 98 5.30 -5.68 10.92
N VAL A 99 5.00 -4.69 11.76
CA VAL A 99 3.69 -4.54 12.38
C VAL A 99 2.62 -4.17 11.33
N THR A 100 2.91 -3.20 10.47
CA THR A 100 1.94 -2.75 9.45
C THR A 100 1.60 -3.85 8.46
N ILE A 101 2.60 -4.61 7.99
CA ILE A 101 2.37 -5.69 7.03
C ILE A 101 1.60 -6.86 7.65
N LEU A 102 1.84 -7.15 8.93
CA LEU A 102 1.06 -8.16 9.65
C LEU A 102 -0.40 -7.74 9.81
N ILE A 103 -0.66 -6.49 10.20
CA ILE A 103 -2.03 -5.97 10.30
C ILE A 103 -2.72 -6.06 8.95
N MET A 104 -2.05 -5.62 7.87
CA MET A 104 -2.62 -5.58 6.53
C MET A 104 -2.90 -6.97 5.99
N GLY A 105 -1.90 -7.85 5.96
CA GLY A 105 -2.03 -9.18 5.37
C GLY A 105 -2.98 -10.07 6.17
N LEU A 106 -2.97 -10.01 7.51
CA LEU A 106 -3.93 -10.75 8.34
C LEU A 106 -5.36 -10.23 8.12
N SER A 107 -5.55 -8.91 8.05
CA SER A 107 -6.87 -8.34 7.78
C SER A 107 -7.40 -8.78 6.42
N THR A 108 -6.55 -8.83 5.38
CA THR A 108 -6.93 -9.32 4.05
C THR A 108 -7.29 -10.80 4.08
N PHE A 109 -6.48 -11.62 4.71
CA PHE A 109 -6.73 -13.05 4.87
C PHE A 109 -8.05 -13.33 5.58
N ILE A 110 -8.34 -12.60 6.68
CA ILE A 110 -9.58 -12.73 7.45
C ILE A 110 -10.80 -12.36 6.60
N VAL A 111 -10.72 -11.38 5.67
CA VAL A 111 -11.82 -11.10 4.74
C VAL A 111 -12.17 -12.34 3.91
N GLY A 112 -11.18 -13.11 3.46
CA GLY A 112 -11.40 -14.37 2.73
C GLY A 112 -12.12 -15.46 3.55
N LEU A 113 -11.97 -15.44 4.87
CA LEU A 113 -12.62 -16.38 5.79
C LEU A 113 -13.97 -15.88 6.32
N LEU A 114 -14.28 -14.60 6.15
CA LEU A 114 -15.43 -13.96 6.78
C LEU A 114 -16.74 -14.53 6.21
N PRO A 115 -17.67 -15.01 7.06
CA PRO A 115 -19.01 -15.40 6.63
C PRO A 115 -19.77 -14.22 6.05
N ASN A 116 -20.66 -14.49 5.08
CA ASN A 116 -21.46 -13.46 4.44
C ASN A 116 -22.62 -12.97 5.32
N ALA A 117 -23.32 -11.91 4.86
CA ALA A 117 -24.46 -11.34 5.59
C ALA A 117 -25.64 -12.30 5.74
N ALA A 118 -25.81 -13.27 4.84
CA ALA A 118 -26.85 -14.28 4.97
C ALA A 118 -26.60 -15.22 6.17
N THR A 119 -25.33 -15.40 6.58
CA THR A 119 -24.95 -16.31 7.66
C THR A 119 -24.92 -15.60 9.02
N ILE A 120 -24.29 -14.43 9.12
CA ILE A 120 -24.06 -13.72 10.39
C ILE A 120 -24.72 -12.32 10.46
N GLY A 121 -25.60 -12.01 9.51
CA GLY A 121 -26.36 -10.76 9.51
C GLY A 121 -25.49 -9.52 9.43
N ILE A 122 -25.86 -8.51 10.22
CA ILE A 122 -25.18 -7.20 10.26
C ILE A 122 -23.73 -7.28 10.78
N ALA A 123 -23.34 -8.34 11.46
CA ALA A 123 -21.97 -8.55 11.91
C ALA A 123 -20.99 -8.67 10.73
N ALA A 124 -21.43 -9.24 9.60
CA ALA A 124 -20.60 -9.41 8.42
C ALA A 124 -20.07 -8.07 7.85
N PRO A 125 -20.92 -7.11 7.46
CA PRO A 125 -20.44 -5.82 6.97
C PRO A 125 -19.72 -5.02 8.06
N SER A 126 -20.10 -5.13 9.34
CA SER A 126 -19.42 -4.44 10.42
C SER A 126 -17.98 -4.89 10.59
N ILE A 127 -17.73 -6.20 10.61
CA ILE A 127 -16.37 -6.77 10.67
C ILE A 127 -15.59 -6.40 9.41
N LEU A 128 -16.21 -6.49 8.23
CA LEU A 128 -15.57 -6.12 6.97
C LEU A 128 -15.08 -4.67 7.01
N ILE A 129 -15.91 -3.71 7.44
CA ILE A 129 -15.54 -2.30 7.56
C ILE A 129 -14.40 -2.14 8.58
N ALA A 130 -14.46 -2.80 9.74
CA ALA A 130 -13.40 -2.76 10.73
C ALA A 130 -12.06 -3.26 10.16
N LEU A 131 -12.06 -4.36 9.41
CA LEU A 131 -10.88 -4.87 8.72
C LEU A 131 -10.36 -3.88 7.66
N ARG A 132 -11.25 -3.20 6.93
CA ARG A 132 -10.86 -2.15 5.96
C ARG A 132 -10.21 -0.95 6.64
N LEU A 133 -10.73 -0.53 7.79
CA LEU A 133 -10.11 0.53 8.58
C LEU A 133 -8.71 0.13 9.06
N LEU A 134 -8.53 -1.10 9.55
CA LEU A 134 -7.22 -1.62 9.96
C LEU A 134 -6.22 -1.66 8.79
N GLN A 135 -6.65 -2.14 7.61
CA GLN A 135 -5.82 -2.14 6.40
C GLN A 135 -5.41 -0.72 5.99
N GLY A 136 -6.37 0.21 5.98
CA GLY A 136 -6.12 1.61 5.65
C GLY A 136 -5.14 2.26 6.62
N LEU A 137 -5.29 2.01 7.92
CA LEU A 137 -4.39 2.51 8.96
C LEU A 137 -2.95 2.00 8.74
N ALA A 138 -2.78 0.69 8.49
CA ALA A 138 -1.48 0.08 8.24
C ALA A 138 -0.81 0.66 6.99
N LEU A 139 -1.52 0.68 5.86
CA LEU A 139 -0.99 1.18 4.58
C LEU A 139 -0.62 2.68 4.64
N GLY A 140 -1.36 3.49 5.43
CA GLY A 140 -1.05 4.90 5.64
C GLY A 140 0.33 5.14 6.21
N GLY A 141 0.79 4.26 7.12
CA GLY A 141 2.13 4.35 7.73
C GLY A 141 3.26 3.82 6.87
N GLU A 142 2.97 2.90 5.96
CA GLU A 142 4.01 2.15 5.27
C GLU A 142 4.55 2.81 4.00
N TYR A 143 3.69 3.33 3.14
CA TYR A 143 4.11 3.85 1.84
C TYR A 143 5.17 4.96 1.94
N GLY A 144 4.92 5.98 2.78
CA GLY A 144 5.88 7.05 3.03
C GLY A 144 7.18 6.54 3.66
N GLY A 145 7.07 5.57 4.58
CA GLY A 145 8.19 4.90 5.21
C GLY A 145 9.05 4.13 4.21
N ALA A 146 8.44 3.35 3.31
CA ALA A 146 9.14 2.59 2.28
C ALA A 146 9.89 3.52 1.30
N ALA A 147 9.25 4.61 0.85
CA ALA A 147 9.89 5.60 -0.01
C ALA A 147 11.10 6.25 0.66
N THR A 148 10.97 6.62 1.95
CA THR A 148 12.06 7.19 2.73
C THR A 148 13.17 6.17 2.96
N TYR A 149 12.83 4.93 3.29
CA TYR A 149 13.79 3.85 3.50
C TYR A 149 14.63 3.58 2.24
N VAL A 150 13.99 3.52 1.05
CA VAL A 150 14.72 3.40 -0.22
C VAL A 150 15.57 4.63 -0.50
N ALA A 151 15.07 5.84 -0.23
CA ALA A 151 15.84 7.08 -0.42
C ALA A 151 17.10 7.12 0.44
N GLU A 152 17.05 6.61 1.68
CA GLU A 152 18.17 6.57 2.62
C GLU A 152 19.24 5.52 2.27
N HIS A 153 18.86 4.45 1.56
CA HIS A 153 19.78 3.44 1.06
C HIS A 153 20.29 3.75 -0.36
N SER A 154 19.75 4.78 -1.01
CA SER A 154 20.10 5.13 -2.37
C SER A 154 21.36 6.00 -2.44
N PRO A 155 22.26 5.78 -3.44
CA PRO A 155 23.41 6.63 -3.67
C PRO A 155 23.01 8.10 -3.92
N GLN A 156 23.87 9.03 -3.49
CA GLN A 156 23.65 10.45 -3.78
C GLN A 156 23.53 10.70 -5.28
N GLY A 157 22.57 11.57 -5.68
CA GLY A 157 22.29 11.89 -7.09
C GLY A 157 21.43 10.87 -7.82
N LYS A 158 21.11 9.69 -7.23
CA LYS A 158 20.25 8.67 -7.84
C LYS A 158 18.99 8.35 -7.02
N ARG A 159 18.69 9.12 -5.99
CA ARG A 159 17.54 8.89 -5.10
C ARG A 159 16.23 8.82 -5.88
N GLY A 160 15.96 9.77 -6.78
CA GLY A 160 14.76 9.78 -7.61
C GLY A 160 14.61 8.51 -8.47
N TYR A 161 15.71 8.03 -9.05
CA TYR A 161 15.70 6.80 -9.83
C TYR A 161 15.30 5.58 -8.98
N TYR A 162 15.87 5.41 -7.80
CA TYR A 162 15.56 4.25 -6.96
C TYR A 162 14.21 4.35 -6.26
N THR A 163 13.79 5.55 -5.86
CA THR A 163 12.44 5.73 -5.29
C THR A 163 11.33 5.57 -6.33
N SER A 164 11.61 5.74 -7.63
CA SER A 164 10.62 5.49 -8.68
C SER A 164 10.18 4.02 -8.74
N PHE A 165 11.00 3.07 -8.30
CA PHE A 165 10.59 1.67 -8.19
C PHE A 165 9.44 1.47 -7.21
N ILE A 166 9.37 2.27 -6.14
CA ILE A 166 8.23 2.24 -5.21
C ILE A 166 6.94 2.67 -5.92
N GLN A 167 7.00 3.66 -6.81
CA GLN A 167 5.80 4.10 -7.53
C GLN A 167 5.26 3.02 -8.48
N THR A 168 6.13 2.22 -9.10
CA THR A 168 5.69 1.12 -9.98
C THR A 168 5.03 -0.02 -9.21
N THR A 169 5.27 -0.14 -7.90
CA THR A 169 4.73 -1.24 -7.08
C THR A 169 3.20 -1.22 -6.99
N ALA A 170 2.58 -0.05 -7.00
CA ALA A 170 1.13 0.07 -6.98
C ALA A 170 0.50 -0.55 -8.23
N THR A 171 1.02 -0.21 -9.42
CA THR A 171 0.57 -0.80 -10.69
C THR A 171 0.80 -2.31 -10.72
N LEU A 172 1.98 -2.78 -10.31
CA LEU A 172 2.29 -4.20 -10.25
C LEU A 172 1.40 -4.95 -9.26
N GLY A 173 1.07 -4.35 -8.12
CA GLY A 173 0.15 -4.91 -7.13
C GLY A 173 -1.27 -5.07 -7.68
N LEU A 174 -1.79 -4.05 -8.37
CA LEU A 174 -3.08 -4.14 -9.04
C LEU A 174 -3.06 -5.21 -10.14
N PHE A 175 -2.04 -5.21 -10.99
CA PHE A 175 -1.88 -6.20 -12.05
C PHE A 175 -1.83 -7.63 -11.50
N LEU A 176 -1.06 -7.86 -10.43
CA LEU A 176 -1.00 -9.16 -9.76
C LEU A 176 -2.36 -9.57 -9.20
N SER A 177 -3.11 -8.64 -8.59
CA SER A 177 -4.46 -8.93 -8.08
C SER A 177 -5.41 -9.34 -9.19
N LEU A 178 -5.38 -8.67 -10.33
CA LEU A 178 -6.20 -9.01 -11.49
C LEU A 178 -5.82 -10.36 -12.10
N ILE A 179 -4.53 -10.69 -12.18
CA ILE A 179 -4.08 -12.01 -12.66
C ILE A 179 -4.64 -13.12 -11.74
N VAL A 180 -4.52 -12.98 -10.44
CA VAL A 180 -5.02 -13.99 -9.49
C VAL A 180 -6.55 -14.10 -9.57
N ILE A 181 -7.26 -12.99 -9.69
CA ILE A 181 -8.72 -12.97 -9.89
C ILE A 181 -9.10 -13.68 -11.18
N LEU A 182 -8.47 -13.34 -12.31
CA LEU A 182 -8.76 -13.94 -13.62
C LEU A 182 -8.46 -15.43 -13.62
N PHE A 183 -7.32 -15.84 -13.08
CA PHE A 183 -6.96 -17.25 -12.94
C PHE A 183 -7.99 -18.02 -12.13
N THR A 184 -8.40 -17.46 -10.98
CA THR A 184 -9.41 -18.09 -10.11
C THR A 184 -10.77 -18.19 -10.81
N ARG A 185 -11.22 -17.13 -11.51
CA ARG A 185 -12.48 -17.14 -12.30
C ARG A 185 -12.46 -18.22 -13.37
N THR A 186 -11.35 -18.31 -14.12
CA THR A 186 -11.21 -19.32 -15.18
C THR A 186 -11.22 -20.74 -14.60
N ALA A 187 -10.59 -20.96 -13.45
CA ALA A 187 -10.49 -22.27 -12.82
C ALA A 187 -11.82 -22.72 -12.17
N THR A 188 -12.59 -21.79 -11.59
CA THR A 188 -13.85 -22.13 -10.89
C THR A 188 -15.10 -21.95 -11.75
N GLY A 189 -15.04 -21.12 -12.78
CA GLY A 189 -16.19 -20.64 -13.53
C GLY A 189 -16.90 -19.47 -12.83
N GLU A 190 -17.64 -18.65 -13.60
CA GLU A 190 -18.24 -17.39 -13.12
C GLU A 190 -19.22 -17.60 -11.95
N GLN A 191 -20.07 -18.62 -12.01
CA GLN A 191 -21.06 -18.87 -10.97
C GLN A 191 -20.39 -19.26 -9.65
N ALA A 192 -19.49 -20.24 -9.66
CA ALA A 192 -18.78 -20.67 -8.46
C ALA A 192 -17.85 -19.58 -7.93
N PHE A 193 -17.27 -18.76 -8.83
CA PHE A 193 -16.49 -17.60 -8.43
C PHE A 193 -17.34 -16.56 -7.67
N ALA A 194 -18.54 -16.24 -8.15
CA ALA A 194 -19.43 -15.30 -7.48
C ALA A 194 -19.95 -15.84 -6.13
N GLU A 195 -20.16 -17.14 -6.01
CA GLU A 195 -20.66 -17.77 -4.78
C GLU A 195 -19.60 -17.91 -3.69
N TRP A 196 -18.42 -18.46 -4.02
CA TRP A 196 -17.37 -18.75 -3.03
C TRP A 196 -15.94 -18.50 -3.54
N GLY A 197 -15.67 -18.64 -4.84
CA GLY A 197 -14.32 -18.57 -5.43
C GLY A 197 -13.64 -17.21 -5.25
N TRP A 198 -14.40 -16.13 -5.08
CA TRP A 198 -13.88 -14.80 -4.78
C TRP A 198 -13.04 -14.73 -3.48
N ARG A 199 -13.19 -15.73 -2.60
CA ARG A 199 -12.41 -15.84 -1.35
C ARG A 199 -10.96 -16.25 -1.61
N ILE A 200 -10.70 -17.04 -2.67
CA ILE A 200 -9.38 -17.60 -2.97
C ILE A 200 -8.32 -16.48 -3.13
N PRO A 201 -8.53 -15.41 -3.91
CA PRO A 201 -7.58 -14.30 -3.98
C PRO A 201 -7.22 -13.71 -2.60
N PHE A 202 -8.18 -13.58 -1.68
CA PHE A 202 -7.93 -13.12 -0.31
C PHE A 202 -7.15 -14.15 0.51
N LEU A 203 -7.39 -15.44 0.33
CA LEU A 203 -6.66 -16.50 1.02
C LEU A 203 -5.21 -16.63 0.52
N VAL A 204 -4.96 -16.36 -0.76
CA VAL A 204 -3.60 -16.31 -1.34
C VAL A 204 -2.75 -15.25 -0.67
N SER A 205 -3.34 -14.19 -0.13
CA SER A 205 -2.60 -13.12 0.57
C SER A 205 -1.75 -13.63 1.74
N VAL A 206 -2.13 -14.75 2.38
CA VAL A 206 -1.31 -15.33 3.47
C VAL A 206 0.06 -15.81 2.98
N LEU A 207 0.14 -16.32 1.75
CA LEU A 207 1.41 -16.72 1.15
C LEU A 207 2.27 -15.48 0.86
N LEU A 208 1.67 -14.43 0.30
CA LEU A 208 2.34 -13.16 0.03
C LEU A 208 2.79 -12.49 1.33
N LEU A 209 1.96 -12.54 2.38
CA LEU A 209 2.31 -12.08 3.73
C LEU A 209 3.53 -12.84 4.26
N GLY A 210 3.55 -14.17 4.16
CA GLY A 210 4.70 -14.99 4.59
C GLY A 210 5.99 -14.59 3.89
N ILE A 211 5.96 -14.39 2.56
CA ILE A 211 7.10 -13.92 1.77
C ILE A 211 7.52 -12.51 2.21
N SER A 212 6.57 -11.59 2.39
CA SER A 212 6.83 -10.23 2.83
C SER A 212 7.49 -10.18 4.21
N VAL A 213 6.96 -10.93 5.18
CA VAL A 213 7.55 -11.02 6.52
C VAL A 213 8.97 -11.58 6.45
N TRP A 214 9.18 -12.65 5.67
CA TRP A 214 10.52 -13.22 5.48
C TRP A 214 11.51 -12.20 4.88
N ILE A 215 11.09 -11.43 3.88
CA ILE A 215 11.89 -10.34 3.30
C ILE A 215 12.23 -9.30 4.37
N ARG A 216 11.22 -8.81 5.11
CA ARG A 216 11.39 -7.75 6.11
C ARG A 216 12.31 -8.17 7.27
N LEU A 217 12.26 -9.43 7.67
CA LEU A 217 13.16 -9.96 8.72
C LEU A 217 14.63 -9.90 8.29
N ARG A 218 14.92 -10.02 6.99
CA ARG A 218 16.28 -9.94 6.42
C ARG A 218 16.77 -8.53 6.14
N LEU A 219 15.88 -7.52 6.13
CA LEU A 219 16.28 -6.13 5.95
C LEU A 219 16.98 -5.61 7.20
N ASN A 220 18.00 -4.79 7.00
CA ASN A 220 18.68 -4.05 8.06
C ASN A 220 17.95 -2.72 8.33
N GLU A 221 18.16 -2.15 9.51
CA GLU A 221 17.67 -0.81 9.81
C GLU A 221 18.41 0.25 8.96
N SER A 222 17.74 1.38 8.69
CA SER A 222 18.30 2.46 7.89
C SER A 222 19.63 2.98 8.43
N PRO A 223 20.67 3.12 7.59
CA PRO A 223 21.96 3.68 8.01
C PRO A 223 21.84 5.12 8.55
N VAL A 224 20.90 5.89 8.02
CA VAL A 224 20.63 7.26 8.46
C VAL A 224 19.99 7.25 9.84
N PHE A 225 19.01 6.38 10.06
CA PHE A 225 18.38 6.22 11.36
C PHE A 225 19.37 5.74 12.43
N GLN A 226 20.24 4.77 12.10
CA GLN A 226 21.26 4.30 13.02
C GLN A 226 22.21 5.43 13.43
N ARG A 227 22.72 6.22 12.49
CA ARG A 227 23.58 7.39 12.78
C ARG A 227 22.89 8.41 13.66
N MET A 228 21.63 8.74 13.37
CA MET A 228 20.85 9.68 14.21
C MET A 228 20.71 9.18 15.64
N LYS A 229 20.51 7.87 15.81
CA LYS A 229 20.42 7.23 17.12
C LYS A 229 21.75 7.25 17.87
N ASP A 230 22.84 6.91 17.19
CA ASP A 230 24.19 6.90 17.76
C ASP A 230 24.66 8.29 18.15
N GLU A 231 24.29 9.32 17.38
CA GLU A 231 24.59 10.73 17.65
C GLU A 231 23.62 11.37 18.66
N GLY A 232 22.63 10.65 19.17
CA GLY A 232 21.61 11.17 20.09
C GLY A 232 20.70 12.26 19.48
N LYS A 233 20.65 12.37 18.15
CA LYS A 233 19.88 13.37 17.38
C LYS A 233 18.49 12.90 16.98
N SER A 234 18.00 11.79 17.51
CA SER A 234 16.63 11.34 17.24
C SER A 234 15.62 12.33 17.80
N SER A 235 14.61 12.69 17.00
CA SER A 235 13.55 13.60 17.46
C SER A 235 12.70 12.94 18.54
N LYS A 236 12.42 13.71 19.62
CA LYS A 236 11.48 13.30 20.66
C LYS A 236 10.03 13.69 20.35
N ALA A 237 9.83 14.60 19.40
CA ALA A 237 8.52 15.13 19.03
C ALA A 237 8.41 15.41 17.52
N PRO A 238 8.54 14.38 16.65
CA PRO A 238 8.61 14.57 15.19
C PRO A 238 7.40 15.27 14.61
N LEU A 239 6.20 15.02 15.14
CA LEU A 239 4.98 15.70 14.68
C LEU A 239 4.99 17.20 15.01
N THR A 240 5.45 17.57 16.19
CA THR A 240 5.59 18.99 16.58
C THR A 240 6.58 19.70 15.68
N GLU A 241 7.72 19.07 15.40
CA GLU A 241 8.74 19.62 14.50
C GLU A 241 8.21 19.78 13.06
N ALA A 242 7.41 18.82 12.56
CA ALA A 242 6.84 18.87 11.22
C ALA A 242 5.75 19.93 11.07
N PHE A 243 4.86 20.09 12.06
CA PHE A 243 3.63 20.89 11.91
C PHE A 243 3.61 22.20 12.71
N ALA A 244 4.32 22.30 13.84
CA ALA A 244 4.36 23.52 14.61
C ALA A 244 5.28 24.60 13.99
N ASN A 245 6.23 24.22 13.15
CA ASN A 245 7.05 25.15 12.39
C ASN A 245 6.40 25.40 11.01
N TRP A 246 5.97 26.64 10.74
CA TRP A 246 5.33 27.01 9.47
C TRP A 246 6.18 26.71 8.24
N ALA A 247 7.50 26.86 8.31
CA ALA A 247 8.41 26.54 7.19
C ALA A 247 8.30 25.06 6.80
N ASN A 248 8.25 24.16 7.78
CA ASN A 248 8.07 22.72 7.57
C ASN A 248 6.64 22.38 7.15
N ALA A 249 5.65 22.91 7.85
CA ALA A 249 4.23 22.69 7.55
C ALA A 249 3.85 23.14 6.13
N LYS A 250 4.39 24.26 5.66
CA LYS A 250 4.21 24.74 4.29
C LYS A 250 4.71 23.71 3.25
N ILE A 251 5.87 23.10 3.49
CA ILE A 251 6.42 22.07 2.58
C ILE A 251 5.51 20.84 2.56
N VAL A 252 5.03 20.40 3.72
CA VAL A 252 4.08 19.27 3.84
C VAL A 252 2.79 19.57 3.06
N LEU A 253 2.21 20.76 3.22
CA LEU A 253 1.00 21.16 2.51
C LEU A 253 1.21 21.27 1.01
N LEU A 254 2.31 21.84 0.55
CA LEU A 254 2.64 21.92 -0.88
C LEU A 254 2.86 20.54 -1.50
N ALA A 255 3.51 19.63 -0.81
CA ALA A 255 3.69 18.25 -1.28
C ALA A 255 2.35 17.51 -1.35
N LEU A 256 1.50 17.65 -0.33
CA LEU A 256 0.19 16.98 -0.27
C LEU A 256 -0.76 17.50 -1.35
N ILE A 257 -0.98 18.80 -1.42
CA ILE A 257 -1.97 19.41 -2.33
C ILE A 257 -1.42 19.48 -3.75
N GLY A 258 -0.19 19.96 -3.93
CA GLY A 258 0.40 20.18 -5.25
C GLY A 258 0.94 18.94 -5.94
N GLY A 259 1.50 17.98 -5.15
CA GLY A 259 2.18 16.82 -5.71
C GLY A 259 1.35 15.53 -5.71
N THR A 260 0.44 15.35 -4.74
CA THR A 260 -0.15 14.02 -4.50
C THR A 260 -1.66 13.98 -4.77
N MET A 261 -2.40 15.02 -4.41
CA MET A 261 -3.87 14.99 -4.41
C MET A 261 -4.46 14.75 -5.80
N GLY A 262 -4.00 15.48 -6.81
CA GLY A 262 -4.51 15.34 -8.19
C GLY A 262 -4.21 13.97 -8.80
N GLN A 263 -3.00 13.46 -8.58
CA GLN A 263 -2.58 12.14 -9.08
C GLN A 263 -3.43 11.02 -8.47
N GLY A 264 -3.76 11.11 -7.19
CA GLY A 264 -4.60 10.11 -6.52
C GLY A 264 -6.01 10.04 -7.12
N VAL A 265 -6.65 11.20 -7.35
CA VAL A 265 -7.99 11.26 -7.97
C VAL A 265 -7.98 10.64 -9.37
N VAL A 266 -7.04 11.02 -10.23
CA VAL A 266 -6.94 10.49 -11.60
C VAL A 266 -6.73 8.99 -11.62
N TRP A 267 -5.80 8.48 -10.79
CA TRP A 267 -5.52 7.05 -10.70
C TRP A 267 -6.74 6.23 -10.29
N TYR A 268 -7.38 6.58 -9.18
CA TYR A 268 -8.50 5.78 -8.67
C TYR A 268 -9.75 5.88 -9.56
N THR A 269 -9.98 7.01 -10.20
CA THR A 269 -11.07 7.16 -11.18
C THR A 269 -10.78 6.32 -12.42
N GLY A 270 -9.56 6.36 -12.95
CA GLY A 270 -9.18 5.62 -14.16
C GLY A 270 -9.21 4.10 -13.99
N GLN A 271 -8.93 3.59 -12.80
CA GLN A 271 -8.86 2.14 -12.57
C GLN A 271 -10.15 1.59 -11.96
N PHE A 272 -10.54 2.07 -10.79
CA PHE A 272 -11.65 1.44 -10.04
C PHE A 272 -13.02 1.95 -10.45
N TYR A 273 -13.18 3.24 -10.70
CA TYR A 273 -14.46 3.74 -11.19
C TYR A 273 -14.73 3.25 -12.61
N ALA A 274 -13.72 3.18 -13.47
CA ALA A 274 -13.87 2.59 -14.81
C ALA A 274 -14.27 1.11 -14.74
N LEU A 275 -13.66 0.30 -13.88
CA LEU A 275 -14.04 -1.10 -13.66
C LEU A 275 -15.51 -1.22 -13.19
N PHE A 276 -15.86 -0.43 -12.18
CA PHE A 276 -17.24 -0.35 -11.68
C PHE A 276 -18.23 0.04 -12.79
N PHE A 277 -17.92 1.07 -13.57
CA PHE A 277 -18.74 1.54 -14.67
C PHE A 277 -18.97 0.45 -15.74
N LEU A 278 -17.92 -0.25 -16.15
CA LEU A 278 -17.99 -1.36 -17.08
C LEU A 278 -18.94 -2.47 -16.56
N GLN A 279 -18.78 -2.88 -15.32
CA GLN A 279 -19.54 -3.99 -14.74
C GLN A 279 -20.97 -3.59 -14.34
N SER A 280 -21.13 -2.48 -13.65
CA SER A 280 -22.43 -2.10 -13.04
C SER A 280 -23.33 -1.30 -13.97
N ILE A 281 -22.77 -0.44 -14.82
CA ILE A 281 -23.55 0.43 -15.73
C ILE A 281 -23.66 -0.20 -17.12
N LEU A 282 -22.54 -0.55 -17.74
CA LEU A 282 -22.51 -1.12 -19.08
C LEU A 282 -22.80 -2.63 -19.11
N LYS A 283 -22.85 -3.29 -17.95
CA LYS A 283 -23.14 -4.73 -17.82
C LYS A 283 -22.16 -5.62 -18.59
N VAL A 284 -20.92 -5.16 -18.75
CA VAL A 284 -19.83 -5.97 -19.28
C VAL A 284 -19.54 -7.10 -18.28
N ASP A 285 -19.35 -8.31 -18.79
CA ASP A 285 -19.01 -9.45 -17.93
C ASP A 285 -17.72 -9.22 -17.15
N GLY A 286 -17.62 -9.85 -15.96
CA GLY A 286 -16.54 -9.57 -15.04
C GLY A 286 -15.16 -9.98 -15.57
N TYR A 287 -15.08 -11.02 -16.42
CA TYR A 287 -13.82 -11.44 -17.03
C TYR A 287 -13.30 -10.37 -18.01
N THR A 288 -14.16 -9.98 -18.96
CA THR A 288 -13.83 -8.97 -19.98
C THR A 288 -13.49 -7.61 -19.32
N ALA A 289 -14.28 -7.18 -18.33
CA ALA A 289 -14.02 -5.93 -17.63
C ALA A 289 -12.65 -5.93 -16.92
N ASN A 290 -12.31 -6.99 -16.20
CA ASN A 290 -11.01 -7.12 -15.54
C ASN A 290 -9.86 -7.19 -16.56
N LEU A 291 -10.06 -7.87 -17.70
CA LEU A 291 -9.08 -7.95 -18.76
C LEU A 291 -8.80 -6.58 -19.38
N LEU A 292 -9.85 -5.78 -19.66
CA LEU A 292 -9.72 -4.43 -20.18
C LEU A 292 -8.92 -3.52 -19.21
N ILE A 293 -9.22 -3.59 -17.91
CA ILE A 293 -8.45 -2.84 -16.91
C ILE A 293 -6.99 -3.32 -16.85
N ALA A 294 -6.75 -4.64 -16.88
CA ALA A 294 -5.39 -5.18 -16.87
C ALA A 294 -4.56 -4.72 -18.08
N TRP A 295 -5.18 -4.62 -19.28
CA TRP A 295 -4.51 -4.08 -20.47
C TRP A 295 -4.29 -2.56 -20.44
N SER A 296 -5.03 -1.83 -19.60
CA SER A 296 -4.90 -0.38 -19.44
C SER A 296 -3.76 0.04 -18.50
N LEU A 297 -3.22 -0.90 -17.73
CA LEU A 297 -2.14 -0.69 -16.75
C LEU A 297 -0.75 -0.70 -17.41
#